data_e996bbe9798c5710880211648d8e140e
#
_entry.id   e996bbe9798c5710880211648d8e140e
#
_cell.length_a   1.000
_cell.length_b   1.000
_cell.length_c   1.000
_cell.angle_alpha   90.00
_cell.angle_beta   90.00
_cell.angle_gamma   90.00
#
_symmetry.space_group_name_H-M   'P 1'
#
loop_
_entity.id
_entity.type
_entity.pdbx_description
1 polymer ?
#
loop_
_entity_poly.entity_id
_entity_poly.type
_entity_poly.pdbx_seq_one_letter_code
_entity_poly.pdbx_strand_id
1 'polypeptide(L)'
;MSEKEPRWPPGVDAAERVRHVALTQTEPQNAGWIATEADVSRDTAVKYLNRMVDQGDLEVTETAEGTCYKPDSITQLLREVRQLAEEHTLDELTQELNAIGEEIDGWKERFGVDSLAELRKSIGSEDLTGEDRHERLEVIEEWEYNVEIRESIQLAISLKSSLSTLGTDSLSGSSSTTLPQEG
;
A
#
# COMPACT_ATOMS: atom_id res chain seq x y z
N MET A 1 0.59 40.70 -14.71
CA MET A 1 0.55 39.37 -15.38
C MET A 1 1.24 38.43 -14.40
N SER A 2 0.47 37.67 -13.62
CA SER A 2 1.05 36.66 -12.75
C SER A 2 1.48 35.47 -13.62
N GLU A 3 2.78 35.29 -13.80
CA GLU A 3 3.30 34.04 -14.36
C GLU A 3 2.89 32.93 -13.38
N LYS A 4 1.97 32.08 -13.85
CA LYS A 4 1.60 30.88 -13.13
C LYS A 4 2.83 29.97 -13.13
N GLU A 5 3.43 29.77 -11.97
CA GLU A 5 4.55 28.83 -11.83
C GLU A 5 4.17 27.49 -12.46
N PRO A 6 5.08 26.87 -13.22
CA PRO A 6 4.78 25.60 -13.86
C PRO A 6 4.44 24.57 -12.76
N ARG A 7 3.28 23.93 -12.89
CA ARG A 7 2.76 22.94 -11.93
C ARG A 7 3.69 21.73 -11.77
N TRP A 8 4.55 21.51 -12.75
CA TRP A 8 5.49 20.40 -12.81
C TRP A 8 6.93 20.88 -12.90
N PRO A 9 7.88 20.20 -12.23
CA PRO A 9 9.29 20.52 -12.36
C PRO A 9 9.76 20.42 -13.81
N PRO A 10 10.72 21.25 -14.23
CA PRO A 10 11.29 21.15 -15.55
C PRO A 10 11.95 19.78 -15.78
N GLY A 11 11.66 19.16 -16.93
CA GLY A 11 12.20 17.85 -17.31
C GLY A 11 11.30 16.66 -17.02
N VAL A 12 10.19 16.84 -16.31
CA VAL A 12 9.19 15.77 -16.11
C VAL A 12 8.36 15.62 -17.40
N ASP A 13 8.44 14.46 -18.03
CA ASP A 13 7.73 14.20 -19.28
C ASP A 13 6.22 13.91 -19.05
N ALA A 14 5.46 13.87 -20.16
CA ALA A 14 4.03 13.66 -20.14
C ALA A 14 3.63 12.29 -19.53
N ALA A 15 4.45 11.25 -19.75
CA ALA A 15 4.18 9.92 -19.23
C ALA A 15 4.37 9.88 -17.70
N GLU A 16 5.45 10.51 -17.21
CA GLU A 16 5.72 10.62 -15.77
C GLU A 16 4.65 11.43 -15.06
N ARG A 17 4.17 12.53 -15.65
CA ARG A 17 3.09 13.34 -15.09
C ARG A 17 1.78 12.56 -14.99
N VAL A 18 1.37 11.86 -16.04
CA VAL A 18 0.19 11.01 -16.05
C VAL A 18 0.33 9.89 -15.01
N ARG A 19 1.50 9.24 -14.96
CA ARG A 19 1.77 8.17 -14.00
C ARG A 19 1.67 8.67 -12.57
N HIS A 20 2.28 9.80 -12.26
CA HIS A 20 2.23 10.38 -10.92
C HIS A 20 0.78 10.66 -10.50
N VAL A 21 0.01 11.38 -11.32
CA VAL A 21 -1.40 11.69 -11.03
C VAL A 21 -2.21 10.41 -10.85
N ALA A 22 -2.07 9.45 -11.77
CA ALA A 22 -2.86 8.23 -11.76
C ALA A 22 -2.57 7.30 -10.57
N LEU A 23 -1.35 7.32 -10.02
CA LEU A 23 -0.96 6.46 -8.89
C LEU A 23 -1.14 7.12 -7.51
N THR A 24 -1.33 8.45 -7.45
CA THR A 24 -1.50 9.17 -6.18
C THR A 24 -2.95 9.46 -5.81
N GLN A 25 -3.89 9.17 -6.70
CA GLN A 25 -5.31 9.34 -6.42
C GLN A 25 -5.85 8.22 -5.52
N THR A 26 -6.77 8.57 -4.65
CA THR A 26 -7.43 7.63 -3.73
C THR A 26 -8.77 7.13 -4.24
N GLU A 27 -9.41 7.89 -5.14
CA GLU A 27 -10.71 7.56 -5.73
C GLU A 27 -10.61 7.36 -7.24
N PRO A 28 -11.49 6.53 -7.86
CA PRO A 28 -11.48 6.34 -9.30
C PRO A 28 -11.70 7.66 -10.04
N GLN A 29 -10.82 7.99 -10.98
CA GLN A 29 -10.86 9.23 -11.77
C GLN A 29 -10.92 8.94 -13.27
N ASN A 30 -11.69 9.75 -14.00
CA ASN A 30 -11.75 9.62 -15.45
C ASN A 30 -10.52 10.22 -16.14
N ALA A 31 -10.28 9.81 -17.39
CA ALA A 31 -9.13 10.27 -18.15
C ALA A 31 -9.09 11.79 -18.38
N GLY A 32 -10.24 12.47 -18.40
CA GLY A 32 -10.32 13.94 -18.55
C GLY A 32 -9.78 14.65 -17.32
N TRP A 33 -10.15 14.20 -16.13
CA TRP A 33 -9.64 14.72 -14.86
C TRP A 33 -8.12 14.50 -14.75
N ILE A 34 -7.66 13.27 -15.01
CA ILE A 34 -6.23 12.95 -14.98
C ILE A 34 -5.43 13.78 -15.99
N ALA A 35 -5.97 14.00 -17.19
CA ALA A 35 -5.33 14.85 -18.20
C ALA A 35 -5.14 16.29 -17.73
N THR A 36 -6.16 16.84 -17.06
CA THR A 36 -6.14 18.21 -16.50
C THR A 36 -5.09 18.32 -15.39
N GLU A 37 -5.06 17.35 -14.48
CA GLU A 37 -4.12 17.33 -13.37
C GLU A 37 -2.66 17.12 -13.84
N ALA A 38 -2.45 16.28 -14.86
CA ALA A 38 -1.16 16.00 -15.45
C ALA A 38 -0.69 17.08 -16.45
N ASP A 39 -1.52 18.07 -16.78
CA ASP A 39 -1.27 19.09 -17.81
C ASP A 39 -0.89 18.47 -19.17
N VAL A 40 -1.74 17.57 -19.64
CA VAL A 40 -1.62 16.91 -20.95
C VAL A 40 -2.96 16.90 -21.68
N SER A 41 -2.95 16.55 -22.97
CA SER A 41 -4.20 16.32 -23.70
C SER A 41 -4.88 15.03 -23.22
N ARG A 42 -6.23 14.96 -23.34
CA ARG A 42 -6.99 13.75 -22.99
C ARG A 42 -6.50 12.52 -23.75
N ASP A 43 -6.19 12.67 -25.04
CA ASP A 43 -5.70 11.56 -25.88
C ASP A 43 -4.34 11.06 -25.37
N THR A 44 -3.48 11.98 -24.94
CA THR A 44 -2.20 11.63 -24.33
C THR A 44 -2.41 10.88 -23.01
N ALA A 45 -3.31 11.35 -22.15
CA ALA A 45 -3.66 10.66 -20.89
C ALA A 45 -4.18 9.25 -21.17
N VAL A 46 -5.17 9.09 -22.05
CA VAL A 46 -5.76 7.78 -22.40
C VAL A 46 -4.68 6.81 -22.89
N LYS A 47 -3.76 7.26 -23.73
CA LYS A 47 -2.66 6.43 -24.25
C LYS A 47 -1.80 5.86 -23.11
N TYR A 48 -1.43 6.69 -22.15
CA TYR A 48 -0.59 6.26 -21.03
C TYR A 48 -1.38 5.47 -19.99
N LEU A 49 -2.62 5.83 -19.72
CA LEU A 49 -3.51 5.10 -18.80
C LEU A 49 -3.75 3.67 -19.28
N ASN A 50 -4.08 3.47 -20.55
CA ASN A 50 -4.24 2.14 -21.13
C ASN A 50 -2.96 1.30 -20.99
N ARG A 51 -1.80 1.89 -21.23
CA ARG A 51 -0.53 1.21 -21.02
C ARG A 51 -0.31 0.80 -19.55
N MET A 52 -0.70 1.66 -18.60
CA MET A 52 -0.60 1.34 -17.17
C MET A 52 -1.58 0.24 -16.76
N VAL A 53 -2.76 0.19 -17.35
CA VAL A 53 -3.72 -0.93 -17.18
C VAL A 53 -3.12 -2.23 -17.73
N ASP A 54 -2.54 -2.21 -18.94
CA ASP A 54 -1.88 -3.37 -19.54
C ASP A 54 -0.69 -3.88 -18.69
N GLN A 55 -0.04 -2.98 -17.95
CA GLN A 55 1.06 -3.29 -17.04
C GLN A 55 0.60 -3.73 -15.64
N GLY A 56 -0.70 -3.64 -15.33
CA GLY A 56 -1.26 -3.95 -14.03
C GLY A 56 -1.02 -2.87 -12.96
N ASP A 57 -0.60 -1.67 -13.34
CA ASP A 57 -0.45 -0.54 -12.42
C ASP A 57 -1.80 0.09 -12.04
N LEU A 58 -2.77 0.00 -12.94
CA LEU A 58 -4.12 0.55 -12.77
C LEU A 58 -5.18 -0.50 -13.10
N GLU A 59 -6.31 -0.41 -12.43
CA GLU A 59 -7.54 -1.08 -12.80
C GLU A 59 -8.57 -0.10 -13.35
N VAL A 60 -9.45 -0.62 -14.21
CA VAL A 60 -10.54 0.14 -14.84
C VAL A 60 -11.84 -0.17 -14.11
N THR A 61 -12.62 0.85 -13.82
CA THR A 61 -13.96 0.73 -13.26
C THR A 61 -14.94 1.62 -14.02
N GLU A 62 -16.18 1.16 -14.19
CA GLU A 62 -17.25 1.96 -14.78
C GLU A 62 -18.05 2.64 -13.67
N THR A 63 -18.15 3.96 -13.76
CA THR A 63 -18.92 4.80 -12.83
C THR A 63 -20.02 5.56 -13.58
N ALA A 64 -20.83 6.35 -12.86
CA ALA A 64 -21.80 7.24 -13.48
C ALA A 64 -21.15 8.30 -14.41
N GLU A 65 -19.87 8.57 -14.23
CA GLU A 65 -19.06 9.49 -15.05
C GLU A 65 -18.35 8.79 -16.23
N GLY A 66 -18.61 7.49 -16.42
CA GLY A 66 -18.02 6.65 -17.46
C GLY A 66 -16.79 5.86 -16.96
N THR A 67 -15.92 5.54 -17.89
CA THR A 67 -14.69 4.78 -17.60
C THR A 67 -13.75 5.59 -16.72
N CYS A 68 -13.47 5.05 -15.54
CA CYS A 68 -12.55 5.60 -14.56
C CYS A 68 -11.38 4.64 -14.31
N TYR A 69 -10.28 5.20 -13.86
CA TYR A 69 -9.04 4.51 -13.57
C TYR A 69 -8.72 4.70 -12.09
N LYS A 70 -8.25 3.67 -11.43
CA LYS A 70 -7.70 3.75 -10.06
C LYS A 70 -6.46 2.86 -9.96
N PRO A 71 -5.56 3.14 -9.00
CA PRO A 71 -4.44 2.26 -8.75
C PRO A 71 -4.90 0.83 -8.47
N ASP A 72 -4.22 -0.15 -9.06
CA ASP A 72 -4.48 -1.57 -8.77
C ASP A 72 -4.08 -1.89 -7.32
N SER A 73 -5.03 -2.35 -6.53
CA SER A 73 -4.85 -2.58 -5.09
C SER A 73 -3.83 -3.67 -4.78
N ILE A 74 -3.76 -4.71 -5.61
CA ILE A 74 -2.78 -5.80 -5.43
C ILE A 74 -1.37 -5.28 -5.71
N THR A 75 -1.20 -4.54 -6.80
CA THR A 75 0.09 -3.94 -7.16
C THR A 75 0.55 -2.91 -6.12
N GLN A 76 -0.37 -2.14 -5.54
CA GLN A 76 -0.06 -1.23 -4.44
C GLN A 76 0.43 -1.99 -3.21
N LEU A 77 -0.30 -3.01 -2.77
CA LEU A 77 0.09 -3.84 -1.63
C LEU A 77 1.47 -4.50 -1.86
N LEU A 78 1.70 -5.08 -3.02
CA LEU A 78 2.99 -5.71 -3.34
C LEU A 78 4.15 -4.70 -3.34
N ARG A 79 3.91 -3.48 -3.79
CA ARG A 79 4.91 -2.40 -3.76
C ARG A 79 5.22 -1.97 -2.33
N GLU A 80 4.21 -1.82 -1.49
CA GLU A 80 4.36 -1.49 -0.07
C GLU A 80 5.12 -2.60 0.69
N VAL A 81 4.71 -3.86 0.50
CA VAL A 81 5.39 -5.02 1.09
C VAL A 81 6.86 -5.09 0.68
N ARG A 82 7.13 -4.84 -0.60
CA ARG A 82 8.51 -4.79 -1.11
C ARG A 82 9.32 -3.67 -0.47
N GLN A 83 8.76 -2.48 -0.39
CA GLN A 83 9.40 -1.32 0.23
C GLN A 83 9.74 -1.61 1.70
N LEU A 84 8.79 -2.11 2.49
CA LEU A 84 9.01 -2.52 3.88
C LEU A 84 10.13 -3.56 3.99
N ALA A 85 10.13 -4.55 3.09
CA ALA A 85 11.15 -5.58 3.08
C ALA A 85 12.54 -5.04 2.67
N GLU A 86 12.65 -4.02 1.85
CA GLU A 86 13.93 -3.42 1.42
C GLU A 86 14.47 -2.42 2.47
N GLU A 87 13.61 -1.62 3.09
CA GLU A 87 14.00 -0.54 3.99
C GLU A 87 14.25 -0.98 5.44
N HIS A 88 13.62 -2.07 5.89
CA HIS A 88 13.68 -2.52 7.28
C HIS A 88 14.32 -3.90 7.43
N THR A 89 14.98 -4.11 8.57
CA THR A 89 15.48 -5.42 8.98
C THR A 89 14.36 -6.33 9.49
N LEU A 90 14.61 -7.63 9.57
CA LEU A 90 13.63 -8.59 10.12
C LEU A 90 13.31 -8.28 11.59
N ASP A 91 14.31 -7.86 12.35
CA ASP A 91 14.14 -7.50 13.77
C ASP A 91 13.29 -6.24 13.95
N GLU A 92 13.51 -5.20 13.14
CA GLU A 92 12.69 -3.98 13.15
C GLU A 92 11.23 -4.28 12.80
N LEU A 93 10.97 -5.04 11.74
CA LEU A 93 9.62 -5.43 11.37
C LEU A 93 8.93 -6.26 12.45
N THR A 94 9.68 -7.14 13.13
CA THR A 94 9.14 -7.96 14.23
C THR A 94 8.81 -7.11 15.45
N GLN A 95 9.65 -6.12 15.78
CA GLN A 95 9.40 -5.19 16.87
C GLN A 95 8.15 -4.34 16.61
N GLU A 96 8.01 -3.82 15.40
CA GLU A 96 6.83 -3.04 14.99
C GLU A 96 5.55 -3.89 15.05
N LEU A 97 5.61 -5.12 14.56
CA LEU A 97 4.49 -6.07 14.64
C LEU A 97 4.04 -6.32 16.09
N ASN A 98 4.99 -6.45 17.03
CA ASN A 98 4.70 -6.63 18.44
C ASN A 98 4.10 -5.37 19.05
N ALA A 99 4.63 -4.19 18.74
CA ALA A 99 4.12 -2.90 19.22
C ALA A 99 2.66 -2.68 18.79
N ILE A 100 2.34 -2.95 17.53
CA ILE A 100 0.96 -2.91 17.03
C ILE A 100 0.06 -3.89 17.79
N GLY A 101 0.56 -5.10 18.08
CA GLY A 101 -0.17 -6.10 18.84
C GLY A 101 -0.50 -5.63 20.26
N GLU A 102 0.48 -5.06 20.96
CA GLU A 102 0.33 -4.52 22.32
C GLU A 102 -0.67 -3.35 22.35
N GLU A 103 -0.64 -2.49 21.35
CA GLU A 103 -1.58 -1.36 21.24
C GLU A 103 -3.01 -1.83 21.02
N ILE A 104 -3.24 -2.79 20.12
CA ILE A 104 -4.56 -3.39 19.89
C ILE A 104 -5.07 -4.08 21.17
N ASP A 105 -4.22 -4.81 21.87
CA ASP A 105 -4.61 -5.48 23.11
C ASP A 105 -4.91 -4.45 24.23
N GLY A 106 -4.18 -3.34 24.29
CA GLY A 106 -4.49 -2.21 25.17
C GLY A 106 -5.88 -1.62 24.91
N TRP A 107 -6.26 -1.45 23.64
CA TRP A 107 -7.62 -0.98 23.30
C TRP A 107 -8.71 -1.98 23.68
N LYS A 108 -8.47 -3.29 23.47
CA LYS A 108 -9.42 -4.34 23.93
C LYS A 108 -9.65 -4.28 25.42
N GLU A 109 -8.59 -4.17 26.22
CA GLU A 109 -8.70 -4.05 27.68
C GLU A 109 -9.40 -2.76 28.09
N ARG A 110 -9.02 -1.63 27.49
CA ARG A 110 -9.57 -0.30 27.81
C ARG A 110 -11.07 -0.21 27.57
N PHE A 111 -11.57 -0.77 26.48
CA PHE A 111 -12.98 -0.68 26.10
C PHE A 111 -13.79 -1.92 26.46
N GLY A 112 -13.14 -2.97 26.99
CA GLY A 112 -13.80 -4.23 27.38
C GLY A 112 -14.42 -4.94 26.17
N VAL A 113 -13.72 -4.98 25.05
CA VAL A 113 -14.16 -5.58 23.77
C VAL A 113 -13.12 -6.60 23.28
N ASP A 114 -13.57 -7.63 22.57
CA ASP A 114 -12.67 -8.63 22.00
C ASP A 114 -12.26 -8.32 20.56
N SER A 115 -12.95 -7.39 19.90
CA SER A 115 -12.71 -7.07 18.49
C SER A 115 -13.09 -5.64 18.10
N LEU A 116 -12.50 -5.17 17.00
CA LEU A 116 -12.85 -3.90 16.38
C LEU A 116 -14.35 -3.81 16.01
N ALA A 117 -14.95 -4.93 15.59
CA ALA A 117 -16.38 -4.99 15.28
C ALA A 117 -17.26 -4.74 16.52
N GLU A 118 -16.85 -5.23 17.68
CA GLU A 118 -17.53 -4.96 18.94
C GLU A 118 -17.37 -3.50 19.38
N LEU A 119 -16.17 -2.92 19.21
CA LEU A 119 -15.94 -1.51 19.50
C LEU A 119 -16.83 -0.62 18.61
N ARG A 120 -16.91 -0.91 17.31
CA ARG A 120 -17.83 -0.21 16.38
C ARG A 120 -19.30 -0.31 16.82
N LYS A 121 -19.73 -1.50 17.21
CA LYS A 121 -21.11 -1.73 17.69
C LYS A 121 -21.41 -0.95 18.95
N SER A 122 -20.42 -0.78 19.83
CA SER A 122 -20.57 -0.08 21.11
C SER A 122 -20.86 1.41 20.94
N ILE A 123 -20.51 2.04 19.82
CA ILE A 123 -20.78 3.47 19.55
C ILE A 123 -22.28 3.78 19.54
N GLY A 124 -23.12 2.81 19.18
CA GLY A 124 -24.58 2.95 19.16
C GLY A 124 -25.25 2.88 20.54
N SER A 125 -24.50 2.70 21.62
CA SER A 125 -25.06 2.66 22.97
C SER A 125 -25.59 4.02 23.41
N GLU A 126 -26.79 4.05 24.01
CA GLU A 126 -27.42 5.26 24.50
C GLU A 126 -26.72 5.84 25.73
N ASP A 127 -25.95 5.01 26.45
CA ASP A 127 -25.26 5.37 27.70
C ASP A 127 -23.94 6.15 27.48
N LEU A 128 -23.46 6.29 26.25
CA LEU A 128 -22.20 6.97 25.94
C LEU A 128 -22.37 8.48 25.91
N THR A 129 -21.45 9.19 26.57
CA THR A 129 -21.31 10.64 26.41
C THR A 129 -20.81 10.98 24.98
N GLY A 130 -20.91 12.26 24.59
CA GLY A 130 -20.36 12.72 23.31
C GLY A 130 -18.85 12.56 23.23
N GLU A 131 -18.16 12.75 24.36
CA GLU A 131 -16.70 12.63 24.48
C GLU A 131 -16.26 11.15 24.37
N ASP A 132 -16.92 10.24 25.07
CA ASP A 132 -16.65 8.78 24.96
C ASP A 132 -16.87 8.25 23.55
N ARG A 133 -17.87 8.80 22.85
CA ARG A 133 -18.16 8.42 21.46
C ARG A 133 -17.08 8.90 20.51
N HIS A 134 -16.59 10.12 20.71
CA HIS A 134 -15.49 10.68 19.90
C HIS A 134 -14.20 9.88 20.09
N GLU A 135 -13.84 9.59 21.34
CA GLU A 135 -12.68 8.76 21.69
C GLU A 135 -12.73 7.37 21.03
N ARG A 136 -13.91 6.72 21.03
CA ARG A 136 -14.07 5.41 20.38
C ARG A 136 -13.93 5.51 18.85
N LEU A 137 -14.37 6.59 18.23
CA LEU A 137 -14.21 6.82 16.79
C LEU A 137 -12.74 6.98 16.41
N GLU A 138 -11.98 7.77 17.17
CA GLU A 138 -10.54 7.93 16.95
C GLU A 138 -9.82 6.59 17.07
N VAL A 139 -10.10 5.81 18.12
CA VAL A 139 -9.48 4.49 18.30
C VAL A 139 -9.89 3.50 17.20
N ILE A 140 -11.10 3.59 16.67
CA ILE A 140 -11.52 2.74 15.56
C ILE A 140 -10.68 3.03 14.31
N GLU A 141 -10.44 4.30 13.98
CA GLU A 141 -9.62 4.71 12.83
C GLU A 141 -8.17 4.23 13.01
N GLU A 142 -7.59 4.40 14.21
CA GLU A 142 -6.25 3.93 14.51
C GLU A 142 -6.15 2.39 14.48
N TRP A 143 -7.16 1.70 15.00
CA TRP A 143 -7.17 0.23 14.97
C TRP A 143 -7.31 -0.33 13.55
N GLU A 144 -8.14 0.29 12.71
CA GLU A 144 -8.25 -0.06 11.28
C GLU A 144 -6.90 0.08 10.59
N TYR A 145 -6.24 1.22 10.76
CA TYR A 145 -4.91 1.47 10.24
C TYR A 145 -3.88 0.43 10.73
N ASN A 146 -3.89 0.14 12.04
CA ASN A 146 -2.98 -0.86 12.63
C ASN A 146 -3.21 -2.28 12.08
N VAL A 147 -4.45 -2.65 11.78
CA VAL A 147 -4.76 -3.95 11.14
C VAL A 147 -4.16 -4.00 9.74
N GLU A 148 -4.31 -2.97 8.92
CA GLU A 148 -3.77 -2.89 7.56
C GLU A 148 -2.23 -2.94 7.56
N ILE A 149 -1.58 -2.11 8.38
CA ILE A 149 -0.11 -2.09 8.49
C ILE A 149 0.43 -3.43 9.00
N ARG A 150 -0.22 -4.05 9.96
CA ARG A 150 0.15 -5.37 10.48
C ARG A 150 0.18 -6.43 9.40
N GLU A 151 -0.81 -6.44 8.51
CA GLU A 151 -0.86 -7.38 7.37
C GLU A 151 0.30 -7.14 6.40
N SER A 152 0.59 -5.89 6.05
CA SER A 152 1.73 -5.51 5.19
C SER A 152 3.06 -5.92 5.81
N ILE A 153 3.27 -5.70 7.12
CA ILE A 153 4.48 -6.10 7.85
C ILE A 153 4.63 -7.63 7.87
N GLN A 154 3.57 -8.39 8.14
CA GLN A 154 3.60 -9.86 8.12
C GLN A 154 4.00 -10.41 6.76
N LEU A 155 3.48 -9.83 5.68
CA LEU A 155 3.87 -10.18 4.31
C LEU A 155 5.33 -9.84 4.03
N ALA A 156 5.82 -8.69 4.48
CA ALA A 156 7.22 -8.28 4.33
C ALA A 156 8.18 -9.22 5.08
N ILE A 157 7.85 -9.63 6.30
CA ILE A 157 8.59 -10.62 7.08
C ILE A 157 8.65 -11.96 6.33
N SER A 158 7.51 -12.43 5.82
CA SER A 158 7.40 -13.66 5.07
C SER A 158 8.24 -13.63 3.78
N LEU A 159 8.19 -12.51 3.06
CA LEU A 159 8.99 -12.29 1.86
C LEU A 159 10.48 -12.33 2.16
N LYS A 160 10.95 -11.60 3.18
CA LYS A 160 12.37 -11.59 3.59
C LYS A 160 12.85 -12.97 3.99
N SER A 161 12.08 -13.70 4.77
CA SER A 161 12.41 -15.06 5.23
C SER A 161 12.53 -16.02 4.05
N SER A 162 11.60 -15.95 3.09
CA SER A 162 11.63 -16.78 1.89
C SER A 162 12.83 -16.47 1.00
N LEU A 163 13.17 -15.20 0.79
CA LEU A 163 14.34 -14.80 0.00
C LEU A 163 15.64 -15.23 0.66
N SER A 164 15.75 -15.17 1.98
CA SER A 164 16.92 -15.64 2.72
C SER A 164 17.13 -17.15 2.55
N THR A 165 16.05 -17.94 2.57
CA THR A 165 16.09 -19.39 2.35
C THR A 165 16.53 -19.73 0.93
N LEU A 166 15.98 -19.06 -0.08
CA LEU A 166 16.35 -19.27 -1.49
C LEU A 166 17.81 -18.87 -1.78
N GLY A 167 18.30 -17.81 -1.13
CA GLY A 167 19.70 -17.37 -1.26
C GLY A 167 20.71 -18.36 -0.66
N THR A 168 20.36 -19.03 0.44
CA THR A 168 21.23 -20.03 1.09
C THR A 168 21.31 -21.36 0.32
N ASP A 169 20.21 -21.78 -0.31
CA ASP A 169 20.21 -23.01 -1.12
C ASP A 169 21.07 -22.86 -2.39
N SER A 170 21.15 -21.66 -2.95
CA SER A 170 21.99 -21.40 -4.13
C SER A 170 23.50 -21.49 -3.85
N LEU A 171 23.91 -21.30 -2.59
CA LEU A 171 25.34 -21.40 -2.17
C LEU A 171 25.76 -22.81 -1.73
N SER A 172 24.80 -23.67 -1.42
CA SER A 172 25.06 -25.04 -0.96
C SER A 172 25.27 -26.06 -2.10
N GLY A 173 24.93 -25.68 -3.34
CA GLY A 173 24.95 -26.54 -4.51
C GLY A 173 26.29 -26.61 -5.26
N SER A 174 27.34 -25.91 -4.82
CA SER A 174 28.63 -25.81 -5.54
C SER A 174 29.80 -26.42 -4.79
N SER A 175 29.68 -27.68 -4.35
CA SER A 175 30.84 -28.39 -3.84
C SER A 175 30.68 -29.89 -4.05
N SER A 176 31.28 -30.42 -5.10
CA SER A 176 31.91 -31.72 -5.24
C SER A 176 31.73 -32.32 -6.63
N THR A 177 32.47 -31.81 -7.60
CA THR A 177 32.88 -32.66 -8.72
C THR A 177 34.36 -32.88 -8.59
N THR A 178 34.73 -33.92 -7.81
CA THR A 178 36.07 -34.53 -7.82
C THR A 178 36.14 -35.39 -9.06
N LEU A 179 36.95 -35.00 -10.03
CA LEU A 179 37.33 -35.84 -11.17
C LEU A 179 38.23 -36.96 -10.67
N PRO A 180 38.00 -38.24 -11.07
CA PRO A 180 38.98 -39.28 -10.83
C PRO A 180 40.16 -39.08 -11.81
N GLN A 181 41.38 -39.02 -11.26
CA GLN A 181 42.61 -39.16 -12.03
C GLN A 181 42.79 -40.64 -12.35
N GLU A 182 42.77 -40.96 -13.66
CA GLU A 182 43.36 -42.23 -14.13
C GLU A 182 44.86 -42.01 -14.37
N GLY A 183 45.65 -42.87 -13.74
CA GLY A 183 47.07 -43.12 -14.02
C GLY A 183 47.24 -44.36 -14.90
#